data_7216f7d3253c7a7c69ccfd926cdce8a5
#
_entry.id   7216f7d3253c7a7c69ccfd926cdce8a5
#
_cell.length_a   1.000
_cell.length_b   1.000
_cell.length_c   1.000
_cell.angle_alpha   90.00
_cell.angle_beta   90.00
_cell.angle_gamma   90.00
#
_symmetry.space_group_name_H-M   'P 1'
#
loop_
_entity.id
_entity.type
_entity.pdbx_description
1 polymer ?
#
loop_
_entity_poly.entity_id
_entity_poly.type
_entity_poly.pdbx_seq_one_letter_code
_entity_poly.pdbx_strand_id
1 'polypeptide(L)' 'MLERIGNCRIVDEVASGGMAVVYRAVQEPLGRTVAIKALKSSAAM' A
#
# COMPACT_ATOMS: atom_id res chain seq x y z
N MET A 1 -3.69 5.56 10.14
CA MET A 1 -2.80 5.42 8.97
C MET A 1 -2.36 3.98 8.81
N LEU A 2 -2.38 3.51 7.59
CA LEU A 2 -1.98 2.13 7.33
C LEU A 2 -0.47 1.99 7.36
N GLU A 3 0.01 1.09 8.21
CA GLU A 3 1.43 0.80 8.27
C GLU A 3 1.69 -0.64 7.87
N ARG A 4 0.66 -1.46 7.82
CA ARG A 4 0.79 -2.87 7.52
C ARG A 4 -0.49 -3.40 6.92
N ILE A 5 -0.36 -4.21 5.90
CA ILE A 5 -1.49 -4.90 5.28
C ILE A 5 -1.13 -6.37 5.25
N GLY A 6 -1.83 -7.17 6.06
CA GLY A 6 -1.49 -8.56 6.21
C GLY A 6 -0.08 -8.70 6.74
N ASN A 7 0.78 -9.39 6.01
CA ASN A 7 2.18 -9.54 6.40
C ASN A 7 3.10 -8.61 5.59
N CYS A 8 2.52 -7.56 4.98
CA CYS A 8 3.29 -6.58 4.21
C CYS A 8 3.37 -5.30 5.02
N ARG A 9 4.59 -4.82 5.26
CA ARG A 9 4.84 -3.61 6.00
C ARG A 9 5.03 -2.46 5.02
N ILE A 10 4.21 -1.42 5.15
CA ILE A 10 4.26 -0.28 4.24
C ILE A 10 5.54 0.51 4.49
N VAL A 11 6.26 0.78 3.41
CA VAL A 11 7.50 1.55 3.49
C VAL A 11 7.24 3.00 3.12
N ASP A 12 6.63 3.23 1.95
CA ASP A 12 6.31 4.60 1.54
C ASP A 12 5.23 4.56 0.46
N GLU A 13 4.77 5.74 0.09
CA GLU A 13 3.80 5.92 -0.97
C GLU A 13 4.57 6.20 -2.25
N VAL A 14 4.31 5.42 -3.28
CA VAL A 14 5.03 5.52 -4.55
C VAL A 14 4.27 6.42 -5.52
N ALA A 15 2.96 6.29 -5.56
CA ALA A 15 2.15 7.04 -6.48
C ALA A 15 0.76 7.22 -5.92
N SER A 16 0.08 8.29 -6.32
CA SER A 16 -1.26 8.57 -5.86
C SER A 16 -2.06 9.16 -7.01
N GLY A 17 -3.18 8.52 -7.32
CA GLY A 17 -4.12 9.02 -8.30
C GLY A 17 -5.39 9.48 -7.64
N GLY A 18 -6.40 9.75 -8.47
CA GLY A 18 -7.68 10.21 -7.95
C GLY A 18 -8.42 9.17 -7.13
N MET A 19 -8.29 7.91 -7.48
CA MET A 19 -9.09 6.85 -6.88
C MET A 19 -8.25 5.79 -6.17
N ALA A 20 -6.94 5.85 -6.29
CA ALA A 20 -6.11 4.82 -5.72
C ALA A 20 -4.77 5.37 -5.30
N VAL A 21 -4.13 4.66 -4.38
CA VAL A 21 -2.79 4.96 -3.91
C VAL A 21 -1.97 3.69 -4.06
N VAL A 22 -0.73 3.83 -4.54
CA VAL A 22 0.18 2.70 -4.65
C VAL A 22 1.26 2.87 -3.61
N TYR A 23 1.43 1.85 -2.79
CA TYR A 23 2.44 1.83 -1.74
C TYR A 23 3.54 0.85 -2.08
N ARG A 24 4.74 1.17 -1.63
CA ARG A 24 5.83 0.20 -1.64
C ARG A 24 5.88 -0.42 -0.26
N ALA A 25 5.94 -1.74 -0.21
CA ALA A 25 5.89 -2.47 1.05
C ALA A 25 6.89 -3.60 1.03
N VAL A 26 7.20 -4.12 2.20
CA VAL A 26 8.08 -5.27 2.36
C VAL A 26 7.24 -6.40 2.90
N GLN A 27 7.24 -7.52 2.19
CA GLN A 27 6.52 -8.72 2.60
C GLN A 27 7.38 -9.51 3.55
N GLU A 28 6.88 -9.71 4.74
CA GLU A 28 7.59 -10.47 5.76
C GLU A 28 7.02 -11.87 5.87
N PRO A 29 7.82 -12.82 6.26
CA PRO A 29 9.22 -12.72 6.71
C PRO A 29 10.26 -12.75 5.60
N LEU A 30 9.82 -12.82 4.34
CA LEU A 30 10.75 -12.97 3.22
C LEU A 30 11.57 -11.71 2.96
N GLY A 31 11.09 -10.56 3.37
CA GLY A 31 11.80 -9.31 3.10
C GLY A 31 11.72 -8.87 1.65
N ARG A 32 10.69 -9.31 0.94
CA ARG A 32 10.55 -9.01 -0.48
C ARG A 32 9.79 -7.71 -0.67
N THR A 33 10.29 -6.85 -1.55
CA THR A 33 9.62 -5.60 -1.87
C THR A 33 8.47 -5.88 -2.83
N VAL A 34 7.30 -5.36 -2.49
CA VAL A 34 6.10 -5.54 -3.31
C VAL A 34 5.39 -4.20 -3.43
N ALA A 35 4.53 -4.10 -4.43
CA ALA A 35 3.69 -2.92 -4.63
C ALA A 35 2.27 -3.28 -4.25
N ILE A 36 1.62 -2.38 -3.51
CA ILE A 36 0.25 -2.58 -3.08
C ILE A 36 -0.58 -1.41 -3.57
N LYS A 37 -1.64 -1.73 -4.31
CA LYS A 37 -2.57 -0.72 -4.78
C LYS A 37 -3.80 -0.74 -3.89
N ALA A 38 -4.09 0.39 -3.27
CA ALA A 38 -5.23 0.52 -2.38
C ALA A 38 -6.18 1.57 -2.94
N LEU A 39 -7.45 1.23 -2.99
CA LEU A 39 -8.47 2.17 -3.44
C LEU A 39 -8.81 3.12 -2.31
N LYS A 40 -8.98 4.39 -2.65
CA LYS A 40 -9.38 5.39 -1.67
C LYS A 40 -10.86 5.23 -1.40
N SER A 41 -11.21 5.03 -0.15
CA SER A 41 -12.60 4.79 0.20
C SER A 41 -13.48 6.00 -0.09
N SER A 42 -12.94 7.20 0.03
CA SER A 42 -13.72 8.40 -0.24
C SER A 42 -14.13 8.48 -1.70
N ALA A 43 -13.41 7.83 -2.59
CA ALA A 43 -13.76 7.84 -4.00
C ALA A 43 -15.01 7.02 -4.28
N ALA A 44 -15.41 6.18 -3.36
CA ALA A 44 -16.59 5.34 -3.55
C ALA A 44 -17.88 6.08 -3.26
N MET A 45 -17.79 7.25 -2.72
CA MET A 45 -18.98 8.01 -2.36
C MET A 45 -19.59 8.71 -3.58
#